data_0376f79cfebd837f5420019087f10685
#
_entry.id   0376f79cfebd837f5420019087f10685
#
_cell.length_a   1.000
_cell.length_b   1.000
_cell.length_c   1.000
_cell.angle_alpha   90.00
_cell.angle_beta   90.00
_cell.angle_gamma   90.00
#
_symmetry.space_group_name_H-M   'P 1'
#
loop_
_entity.id
_entity.type
_entity.pdbx_description
1 polymer ?
#
loop_
_entity_poly.entity_id
_entity_poly.type
_entity_poly.pdbx_seq_one_letter_code
_entity_poly.pdbx_strand_id
1 'polypeptide(L)'
;MDVRPYLPADRDACLAVFDSNAPDFFKSHERRDFEGFLDRGAVPYFVMEHDGAIIGCGGYFVTEQKAVARLVWGMVRRDWRRQGLGRFLLLFRLRQITKAGGVEMVHLDTSPDSASFFQSQGFKLARVAKDGYAPGLDRVEMTMKLTVCP
;
A
#
# COMPACT_ATOMS: atom_id res chain seq x y z
N MET A 1 -8.18 8.10 -15.34
CA MET A 1 -7.71 7.46 -14.09
C MET A 1 -7.05 8.50 -13.22
N ASP A 2 -7.65 8.81 -12.09
CA ASP A 2 -7.17 9.86 -11.20
C ASP A 2 -6.81 9.30 -9.83
N VAL A 3 -5.70 9.76 -9.26
CA VAL A 3 -5.35 9.50 -7.87
C VAL A 3 -5.48 10.83 -7.11
N ARG A 4 -6.24 10.80 -6.04
CA ARG A 4 -6.49 11.98 -5.21
C ARG A 4 -6.43 11.63 -3.72
N PRO A 5 -6.29 12.64 -2.84
CA PRO A 5 -6.33 12.37 -1.40
C PRO A 5 -7.65 11.73 -0.96
N TYR A 6 -7.54 10.83 0.02
CA TYR A 6 -8.68 10.20 0.66
C TYR A 6 -9.50 11.23 1.45
N LEU A 7 -10.82 11.11 1.34
CA LEU A 7 -11.78 11.87 2.14
C LEU A 7 -12.64 10.91 2.96
N PRO A 8 -13.17 11.33 4.11
CA PRO A 8 -14.04 10.45 4.92
C PRO A 8 -15.21 9.84 4.15
N ALA A 9 -15.74 10.55 3.14
CA ALA A 9 -16.80 10.03 2.28
C ALA A 9 -16.36 8.80 1.45
N ASP A 10 -15.04 8.55 1.33
CA ASP A 10 -14.49 7.42 0.56
C ASP A 10 -14.38 6.15 1.40
N ARG A 11 -14.70 6.21 2.68
CA ARG A 11 -14.49 5.10 3.63
C ARG A 11 -15.12 3.79 3.15
N ASP A 12 -16.40 3.82 2.83
CA ASP A 12 -17.11 2.60 2.41
C ASP A 12 -16.55 2.03 1.10
N ALA A 13 -16.15 2.90 0.17
CA ALA A 13 -15.54 2.47 -1.09
C ALA A 13 -14.18 1.82 -0.86
N CYS A 14 -13.36 2.34 0.06
CA CYS A 14 -12.08 1.72 0.43
C CYS A 14 -12.31 0.37 1.11
N LEU A 15 -13.30 0.26 1.98
CA LEU A 15 -13.65 -1.01 2.60
C LEU A 15 -14.14 -2.03 1.55
N ALA A 16 -14.84 -1.57 0.52
CA ALA A 16 -15.25 -2.44 -0.58
C ALA A 16 -14.04 -2.95 -1.38
N VAL A 17 -13.02 -2.12 -1.59
CA VAL A 17 -11.75 -2.55 -2.20
C VAL A 17 -11.11 -3.64 -1.35
N PHE A 18 -11.03 -3.43 -0.04
CA PHE A 18 -10.52 -4.43 0.90
C PHE A 18 -11.31 -5.73 0.78
N ASP A 19 -12.63 -5.64 0.89
CA ASP A 19 -13.51 -6.82 0.88
C ASP A 19 -13.40 -7.61 -0.43
N SER A 20 -13.14 -6.96 -1.55
CA SER A 20 -12.96 -7.62 -2.84
C SER A 20 -11.75 -8.56 -2.83
N ASN A 21 -10.78 -8.31 -1.95
CA ASN A 21 -9.56 -9.09 -1.82
C ASN A 21 -9.60 -10.11 -0.69
N ALA A 22 -10.56 -9.98 0.23
CA ALA A 22 -10.78 -10.95 1.29
C ALA A 22 -11.63 -12.12 0.77
N PRO A 23 -11.51 -13.33 1.34
CA PRO A 23 -10.62 -13.74 2.41
C PRO A 23 -9.22 -14.17 1.95
N ASP A 24 -8.94 -14.19 0.63
CA ASP A 24 -7.74 -14.80 0.07
C ASP A 24 -6.45 -14.13 0.56
N PHE A 25 -6.51 -12.80 0.81
CA PHE A 25 -5.33 -12.00 1.11
C PHE A 25 -5.35 -11.41 2.52
N PHE A 26 -6.52 -11.31 3.17
CA PHE A 26 -6.66 -10.63 4.45
C PHE A 26 -7.53 -11.44 5.39
N LYS A 27 -7.19 -11.39 6.67
CA LYS A 27 -7.98 -11.99 7.75
C LYS A 27 -8.99 -10.98 8.29
N SER A 28 -10.04 -11.45 8.97
CA SER A 28 -11.11 -10.61 9.50
C SER A 28 -10.61 -9.54 10.48
N HIS A 29 -9.58 -9.86 11.29
CA HIS A 29 -8.98 -8.88 12.21
C HIS A 29 -8.29 -7.74 11.48
N GLU A 30 -7.77 -7.98 10.28
CA GLU A 30 -7.15 -6.92 9.47
C GLU A 30 -8.17 -5.92 8.95
N ARG A 31 -9.40 -6.34 8.74
CA ARG A 31 -10.46 -5.42 8.36
C ARG A 31 -10.70 -4.38 9.46
N ARG A 32 -10.71 -4.81 10.72
CA ARG A 32 -10.83 -3.89 11.85
C ARG A 32 -9.65 -2.93 11.93
N ASP A 33 -8.45 -3.44 11.66
CA ASP A 33 -7.25 -2.61 11.65
C ASP A 33 -7.32 -1.57 10.53
N PHE A 34 -7.81 -1.94 9.36
CA PHE A 34 -7.99 -1.01 8.25
C PHE A 34 -9.06 0.04 8.55
N GLU A 35 -10.20 -0.38 9.12
CA GLU A 35 -11.24 0.56 9.56
C GLU A 35 -10.66 1.59 10.52
N GLY A 36 -9.93 1.14 11.53
CA GLY A 36 -9.29 2.02 12.50
C GLY A 36 -8.26 2.94 11.86
N PHE A 37 -7.51 2.44 10.90
CA PHE A 37 -6.56 3.25 10.14
C PHE A 37 -7.27 4.39 9.38
N LEU A 38 -8.35 4.07 8.67
CA LEU A 38 -9.12 5.07 7.93
C LEU A 38 -9.72 6.12 8.87
N ASP A 39 -10.23 5.69 10.01
CA ASP A 39 -10.88 6.58 10.98
C ASP A 39 -9.91 7.52 11.67
N ARG A 40 -8.66 7.11 11.87
CA ARG A 40 -7.64 7.97 12.46
C ARG A 40 -7.20 9.10 11.53
N GLY A 41 -7.15 8.86 10.22
CA GLY A 41 -6.78 9.87 9.25
C GLY A 41 -5.39 10.47 9.48
N ALA A 42 -4.46 9.71 10.08
CA ALA A 42 -3.20 10.25 10.60
C ALA A 42 -2.08 10.38 9.58
N VAL A 43 -2.21 9.75 8.41
CA VAL A 43 -1.13 9.70 7.41
C VAL A 43 -1.67 9.98 6.02
N PRO A 44 -0.81 10.41 5.06
CA PRO A 44 -1.22 10.59 3.68
C PRO A 44 -1.81 9.30 3.10
N TYR A 45 -3.06 9.37 2.69
CA TYR A 45 -3.76 8.25 2.08
C TYR A 45 -4.48 8.72 0.81
N PHE A 46 -4.49 7.87 -0.21
CA PHE A 46 -4.97 8.23 -1.55
C PHE A 46 -5.93 7.19 -2.06
N VAL A 47 -6.85 7.63 -2.91
CA VAL A 47 -7.77 6.76 -3.63
C VAL A 47 -7.55 6.89 -5.12
N MET A 48 -7.74 5.80 -5.83
CA MET A 48 -7.64 5.74 -7.29
C MET A 48 -9.05 5.62 -7.85
N GLU A 49 -9.44 6.60 -8.64
CA GLU A 49 -10.81 6.75 -9.13
C GLU A 49 -10.86 6.60 -10.63
N HIS A 50 -11.85 5.86 -11.11
CA HIS A 50 -12.13 5.70 -12.54
C HIS A 50 -13.63 5.76 -12.76
N ASP A 51 -14.08 6.71 -13.60
CA ASP A 51 -15.50 6.92 -13.91
C ASP A 51 -16.37 7.02 -12.64
N GLY A 52 -15.88 7.74 -11.63
CA GLY A 52 -16.60 7.96 -10.38
C GLY A 52 -16.52 6.80 -9.38
N ALA A 53 -15.88 5.70 -9.73
CA ALA A 53 -15.72 4.53 -8.84
C ALA A 53 -14.30 4.45 -8.30
N ILE A 54 -14.17 4.18 -7.00
CA ILE A 54 -12.88 3.95 -6.37
C ILE A 54 -12.48 2.49 -6.60
N ILE A 55 -11.35 2.29 -7.27
CA ILE A 55 -10.85 0.98 -7.66
C ILE A 55 -9.53 0.60 -6.99
N GLY A 56 -8.97 1.51 -6.22
CA GLY A 56 -7.75 1.26 -5.47
C GLY A 56 -7.52 2.32 -4.43
N CYS A 57 -6.63 2.02 -3.48
CA CYS A 57 -6.26 2.94 -2.44
C CYS A 57 -4.89 2.58 -1.89
N GLY A 58 -4.22 3.53 -1.27
CA GLY A 58 -2.90 3.29 -0.69
C GLY A 58 -2.30 4.57 -0.13
N GLY A 59 -1.43 4.40 0.84
CA GLY A 59 -0.79 5.54 1.45
C GLY A 59 0.64 5.26 1.86
N TYR A 60 1.21 6.20 2.59
CA TYR A 60 2.55 6.09 3.15
C TYR A 60 2.67 6.96 4.39
N PHE A 61 3.66 6.69 5.19
CA PHE A 61 4.07 7.64 6.22
C PHE A 61 5.59 7.68 6.33
N VAL A 62 6.11 8.81 6.77
CA VAL A 62 7.54 8.97 7.04
C VAL A 62 7.76 8.63 8.50
N THR A 63 8.70 7.71 8.77
CA THR A 63 8.98 7.25 10.13
C THR A 63 9.71 8.32 10.94
N GLU A 64 9.84 8.11 12.26
CA GLU A 64 10.59 9.01 13.13
C GLU A 64 12.04 9.19 12.70
N GLN A 65 12.60 8.19 12.01
CA GLN A 65 13.95 8.27 11.46
C GLN A 65 14.07 9.24 10.29
N LYS A 66 12.95 9.75 9.78
CA LYS A 66 12.83 10.74 8.69
C LYS A 66 13.41 10.32 7.35
N ALA A 67 14.44 9.48 7.32
CA ALA A 67 15.05 8.98 6.09
C ALA A 67 14.31 7.74 5.53
N VAL A 68 13.35 7.21 6.26
CA VAL A 68 12.61 6.00 5.91
C VAL A 68 11.12 6.30 5.81
N ALA A 69 10.52 5.92 4.69
CA ALA A 69 9.07 5.94 4.53
C ALA A 69 8.53 4.50 4.45
N ARG A 70 7.31 4.29 4.90
CA ARG A 70 6.62 3.00 4.78
C ARG A 70 5.39 3.16 3.92
N LEU A 71 5.23 2.25 2.96
CA LEU A 71 3.99 2.12 2.20
C LEU A 71 2.99 1.32 3.03
N VAL A 72 1.75 1.77 3.07
CA VAL A 72 0.71 1.14 3.89
C VAL A 72 -0.59 0.99 3.11
N TRP A 73 -1.29 -0.10 3.38
CA TRP A 73 -2.65 -0.39 2.92
C TRP A 73 -2.87 -0.12 1.42
N GLY A 74 -1.89 -0.52 0.60
CA GLY A 74 -2.01 -0.43 -0.85
C GLY A 74 -2.80 -1.61 -1.41
N MET A 75 -3.89 -1.31 -2.12
CA MET A 75 -4.79 -2.32 -2.67
C MET A 75 -5.40 -1.86 -3.99
N VAL A 76 -5.63 -2.82 -4.88
CA VAL A 76 -6.43 -2.62 -6.09
C VAL A 76 -7.61 -3.56 -6.01
N ARG A 77 -8.81 -3.09 -6.38
CA ARG A 77 -10.01 -3.92 -6.38
C ARG A 77 -9.78 -5.15 -7.25
N ARG A 78 -10.22 -6.30 -6.77
CA ARG A 78 -9.87 -7.59 -7.37
C ARG A 78 -10.18 -7.69 -8.86
N ASP A 79 -11.32 -7.18 -9.28
CA ASP A 79 -11.74 -7.22 -10.68
C ASP A 79 -10.98 -6.23 -11.59
N TRP A 80 -10.15 -5.37 -10.99
CA TRP A 80 -9.30 -4.41 -11.71
C TRP A 80 -7.81 -4.79 -11.69
N ARG A 81 -7.48 -5.96 -11.19
CA ARG A 81 -6.10 -6.41 -11.14
C ARG A 81 -5.55 -6.77 -12.52
N ARG A 82 -4.23 -6.87 -12.61
CA ARG A 82 -3.48 -7.25 -13.82
C ARG A 82 -3.65 -6.28 -14.98
N GLN A 83 -3.89 -5.00 -14.66
CA GLN A 83 -4.02 -3.93 -15.67
C GLN A 83 -3.00 -2.82 -15.46
N GLY A 84 -1.95 -3.07 -14.66
CA GLY A 84 -0.93 -2.09 -14.39
C GLY A 84 -1.31 -1.05 -13.33
N LEU A 85 -2.44 -1.20 -12.66
CA LEU A 85 -2.94 -0.21 -11.70
C LEU A 85 -2.16 -0.24 -10.39
N GLY A 86 -1.72 -1.42 -9.96
CA GLY A 86 -0.85 -1.53 -8.78
C GLY A 86 0.45 -0.78 -8.98
N ARG A 87 1.05 -0.90 -10.17
CA ARG A 87 2.25 -0.14 -10.53
C ARG A 87 1.97 1.36 -10.55
N PHE A 88 0.86 1.76 -11.15
CA PHE A 88 0.46 3.16 -11.21
C PHE A 88 0.34 3.78 -9.81
N LEU A 89 -0.36 3.10 -8.91
CA LEU A 89 -0.54 3.53 -7.53
C LEU A 89 0.79 3.57 -6.77
N LEU A 90 1.65 2.59 -6.97
CA LEU A 90 2.97 2.54 -6.36
C LEU A 90 3.82 3.74 -6.81
N LEU A 91 3.88 3.99 -8.11
CA LEU A 91 4.68 5.10 -8.66
C LEU A 91 4.14 6.45 -8.17
N PHE A 92 2.84 6.60 -8.07
CA PHE A 92 2.25 7.81 -7.51
C PHE A 92 2.75 8.07 -6.09
N ARG A 93 2.68 7.04 -5.21
CA ARG A 93 3.13 7.17 -3.83
C ARG A 93 4.63 7.47 -3.74
N LEU A 94 5.44 6.81 -4.57
CA LEU A 94 6.89 7.07 -4.59
C LEU A 94 7.19 8.51 -5.02
N ARG A 95 6.45 9.06 -5.96
CA ARG A 95 6.59 10.48 -6.34
C ARG A 95 6.23 11.41 -5.19
N GLN A 96 5.16 11.13 -4.47
CA GLN A 96 4.77 11.94 -3.31
C GLN A 96 5.87 11.93 -2.25
N ILE A 97 6.43 10.76 -1.96
CA ILE A 97 7.53 10.61 -1.01
C ILE A 97 8.75 11.41 -1.47
N THR A 98 9.11 11.31 -2.74
CA THR A 98 10.25 12.03 -3.31
C THR A 98 10.05 13.54 -3.22
N LYS A 99 8.85 14.04 -3.50
CA LYS A 99 8.54 15.47 -3.38
C LYS A 99 8.65 15.98 -1.96
N ALA A 100 8.30 15.16 -0.98
CA ALA A 100 8.42 15.55 0.42
C ALA A 100 9.87 15.73 0.85
N GLY A 101 10.80 15.04 0.19
CA GLY A 101 12.24 15.18 0.41
C GLY A 101 12.75 14.45 1.65
N GLY A 102 14.03 14.16 1.67
CA GLY A 102 14.70 13.61 2.84
C GLY A 102 14.58 12.10 3.03
N VAL A 103 13.76 11.40 2.26
CA VAL A 103 13.60 9.95 2.36
C VAL A 103 14.63 9.24 1.49
N GLU A 104 15.36 8.31 2.08
CA GLU A 104 16.39 7.52 1.40
C GLU A 104 15.95 6.08 1.14
N MET A 105 15.08 5.54 1.99
CA MET A 105 14.61 4.16 1.92
C MET A 105 13.09 4.09 2.01
N VAL A 106 12.49 3.19 1.25
CA VAL A 106 11.07 2.88 1.32
C VAL A 106 10.91 1.43 1.76
N HIS A 107 10.13 1.21 2.80
CA HIS A 107 9.82 -0.11 3.34
C HIS A 107 8.37 -0.47 3.09
N LEU A 108 8.10 -1.75 2.95
CA LEU A 108 6.74 -2.29 2.93
C LEU A 108 6.72 -3.70 3.47
N ASP A 109 5.56 -4.13 3.93
CA ASP A 109 5.27 -5.51 4.26
C ASP A 109 4.23 -6.03 3.29
N THR A 110 4.40 -7.27 2.83
CA THR A 110 3.48 -7.88 1.88
C THR A 110 3.38 -9.38 2.09
N SER A 111 2.40 -10.00 1.45
CA SER A 111 2.28 -11.46 1.44
C SER A 111 3.25 -12.07 0.43
N PRO A 112 3.56 -13.38 0.57
CA PRO A 112 4.41 -14.06 -0.41
C PRO A 112 3.88 -13.97 -1.84
N ASP A 113 2.56 -13.95 -2.01
CA ASP A 113 1.93 -13.88 -3.33
C ASP A 113 2.20 -12.55 -4.05
N SER A 114 2.38 -11.48 -3.30
CA SER A 114 2.62 -10.14 -3.86
C SER A 114 4.10 -9.77 -3.94
N ALA A 115 4.97 -10.54 -3.30
CA ALA A 115 6.40 -10.20 -3.21
C ALA A 115 7.05 -10.09 -4.59
N SER A 116 6.73 -10.98 -5.53
CA SER A 116 7.32 -10.94 -6.87
C SER A 116 6.96 -9.67 -7.64
N PHE A 117 5.75 -9.14 -7.43
CA PHE A 117 5.35 -7.86 -8.02
C PHE A 117 6.27 -6.74 -7.52
N PHE A 118 6.49 -6.65 -6.21
CA PHE A 118 7.34 -5.60 -5.66
C PHE A 118 8.81 -5.79 -6.06
N GLN A 119 9.28 -7.02 -6.17
CA GLN A 119 10.63 -7.30 -6.69
C GLN A 119 10.78 -6.76 -8.12
N SER A 120 9.77 -6.95 -8.97
CA SER A 120 9.78 -6.44 -10.34
C SER A 120 9.81 -4.91 -10.39
N GLN A 121 9.37 -4.24 -9.33
CA GLN A 121 9.36 -2.78 -9.22
C GLN A 121 10.62 -2.23 -8.55
N GLY A 122 11.58 -3.06 -8.20
CA GLY A 122 12.85 -2.62 -7.62
C GLY A 122 13.00 -2.80 -6.12
N PHE A 123 12.02 -3.39 -5.45
CA PHE A 123 12.13 -3.73 -4.04
C PHE A 123 12.95 -5.00 -3.85
N LYS A 124 13.72 -5.03 -2.76
CA LYS A 124 14.53 -6.18 -2.38
C LYS A 124 13.97 -6.81 -1.13
N LEU A 125 14.08 -8.15 -1.03
CA LEU A 125 13.71 -8.88 0.17
C LEU A 125 14.66 -8.49 1.30
N ALA A 126 14.09 -8.04 2.42
CA ALA A 126 14.85 -7.72 3.63
C ALA A 126 14.71 -8.84 4.67
N ARG A 127 13.49 -9.35 4.87
CA ARG A 127 13.22 -10.38 5.87
C ARG A 127 11.90 -11.08 5.57
N VAL A 128 11.81 -12.36 5.97
CA VAL A 128 10.55 -13.11 5.99
C VAL A 128 10.23 -13.45 7.45
N ALA A 129 9.09 -12.97 7.93
CA ALA A 129 8.57 -13.31 9.24
C ALA A 129 7.58 -14.47 9.07
N LYS A 130 8.00 -15.68 9.43
CA LYS A 130 7.16 -16.87 9.31
C LYS A 130 5.89 -16.68 10.13
N ASP A 131 4.73 -16.96 9.52
CA ASP A 131 3.42 -16.75 10.14
C ASP A 131 3.21 -15.31 10.65
N GLY A 132 3.92 -14.33 10.08
CA GLY A 132 3.92 -12.95 10.57
C GLY A 132 2.57 -12.25 10.47
N TYR A 133 1.71 -12.64 9.52
CA TYR A 133 0.35 -12.11 9.44
C TYR A 133 -0.64 -13.00 10.17
N ALA A 134 -0.49 -14.31 10.06
CA ALA A 134 -1.38 -15.30 10.65
C ALA A 134 -0.74 -16.68 10.47
N PRO A 135 -1.19 -17.72 11.19
CA PRO A 135 -0.72 -19.10 10.93
C PRO A 135 -0.89 -19.44 9.45
N GLY A 136 0.19 -19.90 8.83
CA GLY A 136 0.23 -20.24 7.41
C GLY A 136 0.37 -19.05 6.46
N LEU A 137 0.49 -17.83 6.97
CA LEU A 137 0.65 -16.64 6.13
C LEU A 137 1.85 -15.82 6.60
N ASP A 138 2.94 -15.95 5.88
CA ASP A 138 4.19 -15.23 6.19
C ASP A 138 4.07 -13.75 5.85
N ARG A 139 4.81 -12.92 6.59
CA ARG A 139 4.97 -11.51 6.26
C ARG A 139 6.34 -11.33 5.62
N VAL A 140 6.34 -10.80 4.40
CA VAL A 140 7.55 -10.51 3.65
C VAL A 140 7.85 -9.01 3.79
N GLU A 141 9.00 -8.70 4.37
CA GLU A 141 9.47 -7.33 4.56
C GLU A 141 10.40 -6.97 3.42
N MET A 142 10.10 -5.89 2.72
CA MET A 142 10.84 -5.48 1.52
C MET A 142 11.26 -4.02 1.61
N THR A 143 12.36 -3.70 0.96
CA THR A 143 12.93 -2.36 0.97
C THR A 143 13.38 -1.94 -0.41
N MET A 144 13.35 -0.64 -0.65
CA MET A 144 13.90 -0.04 -1.85
C MET A 144 14.64 1.24 -1.48
N LYS A 145 15.85 1.38 -2.00
CA LYS A 145 16.60 2.62 -1.86
C LYS A 145 16.07 3.63 -2.88
N LEU A 146 15.71 4.83 -2.41
CA LEU A 146 15.35 5.92 -3.31
C LEU A 146 16.62 6.55 -3.84
N THR A 147 16.76 6.53 -5.16
CA THR A 147 17.81 7.28 -5.82
C THR A 147 17.31 8.71 -5.99
N VAL A 148 17.99 9.65 -5.32
CA VAL A 148 17.75 11.05 -5.58
C VAL A 148 18.42 11.35 -6.91
N CYS A 149 17.65 11.70 -7.93
CA CYS A 149 18.22 12.24 -9.16
C CYS A 149 18.91 13.56 -8.80
N PRO A 150 20.19 13.67 -9.09
CA PRO A 150 20.91 14.94 -8.88
C PRO A 150 20.33 16.05 -9.78
#